data_49498b52937c5503fa0806169273342e
#
_entry.id   49498b52937c5503fa0806169273342e
#
_cell.length_a   1.000
_cell.length_b   1.000
_cell.length_c   1.000
_cell.angle_alpha   90.00
_cell.angle_beta   90.00
_cell.angle_gamma   90.00
#
_symmetry.space_group_name_H-M   'P 1'
#
loop_
_entity.id
_entity.type
_entity.pdbx_description
1 polymer ?
#
loop_
_entity_poly.entity_id
_entity_poly.type
_entity_poly.pdbx_seq_one_letter_code
_entity_poly.pdbx_strand_id
1 'polypeptide(L)'
;MKKMTPAASPEAYVEALTGWRAELVKSLRSSVRAAGTLEEAVKWGHLVYASNGPVLLIRAEDDRVLLGFWRGKRLLGIEPRLKPGGKYEMANLELREGMTIAPAAVRRLAREAIALNDSLGDPRLDARR
;
A
#
# COMPACT_ATOMS: atom_id res chain seq x y z
N MET A 1 12.06 -27.66 -7.50
CA MET A 1 11.94 -26.41 -6.78
C MET A 1 10.59 -26.30 -6.11
N LYS A 2 10.58 -25.76 -4.93
CA LYS A 2 9.33 -25.62 -4.21
C LYS A 2 8.55 -24.39 -4.70
N LYS A 3 7.31 -24.61 -5.03
CA LYS A 3 6.44 -23.52 -5.42
C LYS A 3 5.96 -22.76 -4.18
N MET A 4 6.06 -21.44 -4.22
CA MET A 4 5.58 -20.63 -3.13
C MET A 4 4.05 -20.61 -3.11
N THR A 5 3.48 -20.87 -1.95
CA THR A 5 2.05 -20.75 -1.76
C THR A 5 1.73 -19.34 -1.30
N PRO A 6 0.78 -18.65 -1.93
CA PRO A 6 0.39 -17.33 -1.43
C PRO A 6 -0.08 -17.40 0.02
N ALA A 7 0.18 -16.37 0.77
CA ALA A 7 -0.24 -16.30 2.16
C ALA A 7 -1.77 -16.35 2.23
N ALA A 8 -2.31 -17.08 3.21
CA ALA A 8 -3.73 -17.27 3.36
C ALA A 8 -4.43 -16.06 3.99
N SER A 9 -3.67 -15.20 4.66
CA SER A 9 -4.24 -14.06 5.38
C SER A 9 -3.21 -12.95 5.48
N PRO A 10 -3.65 -11.72 5.78
CA PRO A 10 -2.70 -10.63 6.05
C PRO A 10 -1.72 -10.96 7.15
N GLU A 11 -2.18 -11.60 8.24
CA GLU A 11 -1.31 -12.00 9.33
C GLU A 11 -0.23 -12.97 8.85
N ALA A 12 -0.62 -13.96 8.05
CA ALA A 12 0.33 -14.94 7.52
C ALA A 12 1.34 -14.27 6.58
N TYR A 13 0.89 -13.29 5.81
CA TYR A 13 1.79 -12.55 4.93
C TYR A 13 2.90 -11.87 5.74
N VAL A 14 2.51 -11.19 6.81
CA VAL A 14 3.47 -10.47 7.65
C VAL A 14 4.39 -11.44 8.39
N GLU A 15 3.83 -12.54 8.91
CA GLU A 15 4.59 -13.53 9.66
C GLU A 15 5.66 -14.23 8.82
N ALA A 16 5.44 -14.31 7.51
CA ALA A 16 6.42 -14.93 6.62
C ALA A 16 7.63 -14.04 6.36
N LEU A 17 7.56 -12.75 6.71
CA LEU A 17 8.67 -11.82 6.51
C LEU A 17 9.64 -11.87 7.68
N THR A 18 10.90 -11.53 7.39
CA THR A 18 11.95 -11.49 8.43
C THR A 18 12.77 -10.21 8.26
N GLY A 19 13.51 -9.85 9.32
CA GLY A 19 14.45 -8.74 9.28
C GLY A 19 13.76 -7.40 9.10
N TRP A 20 14.45 -6.49 8.41
CA TRP A 20 13.98 -5.10 8.29
C TRP A 20 12.65 -5.00 7.53
N ARG A 21 12.41 -5.92 6.58
CA ARG A 21 11.14 -5.88 5.84
C ARG A 21 9.96 -6.23 6.74
N ALA A 22 10.16 -7.18 7.65
CA ALA A 22 9.11 -7.55 8.61
C ALA A 22 8.76 -6.35 9.50
N GLU A 23 9.77 -5.67 10.03
CA GLU A 23 9.54 -4.52 10.90
C GLU A 23 8.86 -3.38 10.16
N LEU A 24 9.31 -3.10 8.94
CA LEU A 24 8.74 -2.02 8.15
C LEU A 24 7.30 -2.32 7.77
N VAL A 25 7.01 -3.53 7.28
CA VAL A 25 5.65 -3.90 6.89
C VAL A 25 4.70 -3.87 8.08
N LYS A 26 5.16 -4.32 9.26
CA LYS A 26 4.33 -4.24 10.46
C LYS A 26 3.98 -2.80 10.80
N SER A 27 4.94 -1.90 10.70
CA SER A 27 4.72 -0.48 10.97
C SER A 27 3.75 0.13 9.96
N LEU A 28 3.96 -0.14 8.67
CA LEU A 28 3.07 0.37 7.62
C LEU A 28 1.65 -0.16 7.82
N ARG A 29 1.52 -1.45 8.08
CA ARG A 29 0.20 -2.07 8.29
C ARG A 29 -0.53 -1.43 9.46
N SER A 30 0.17 -1.23 10.57
CA SER A 30 -0.42 -0.61 11.75
C SER A 30 -0.92 0.80 11.45
N SER A 31 -0.11 1.60 10.75
CA SER A 31 -0.46 2.98 10.42
C SER A 31 -1.62 3.04 9.44
N VAL A 32 -1.62 2.17 8.43
CA VAL A 32 -2.70 2.11 7.45
C VAL A 32 -4.02 1.74 8.13
N ARG A 33 -3.99 0.73 8.99
CA ARG A 33 -5.21 0.30 9.68
C ARG A 33 -5.73 1.34 10.65
N ALA A 34 -4.86 2.19 11.17
CA ALA A 34 -5.26 3.28 12.06
C ALA A 34 -5.85 4.48 11.31
N ALA A 35 -5.71 4.51 9.99
CA ALA A 35 -6.14 5.67 9.19
C ALA A 35 -7.64 5.72 8.95
N GLY A 36 -8.31 4.58 8.96
CA GLY A 36 -9.75 4.52 8.70
C GLY A 36 -10.19 3.09 8.47
N THR A 37 -11.43 2.94 8.04
CA THR A 37 -12.01 1.63 7.76
C THR A 37 -11.60 1.18 6.37
N LEU A 38 -10.83 0.10 6.31
CA LEU A 38 -10.34 -0.47 5.06
C LEU A 38 -10.53 -1.98 5.09
N GLU A 39 -10.92 -2.54 3.95
CA GLU A 39 -10.91 -3.99 3.78
C GLU A 39 -9.47 -4.40 3.49
N GLU A 40 -8.93 -5.28 4.33
CA GLU A 40 -7.57 -5.76 4.19
C GLU A 40 -7.61 -7.19 3.65
N ALA A 41 -6.85 -7.45 2.60
CA ALA A 41 -6.81 -8.77 1.98
C ALA A 41 -5.44 -9.04 1.38
N VAL A 42 -5.15 -10.31 1.13
CA VAL A 42 -4.00 -10.69 0.32
C VAL A 42 -4.50 -10.92 -1.09
N LYS A 43 -3.98 -10.16 -2.04
CA LYS A 43 -4.30 -10.31 -3.46
C LYS A 43 -3.01 -10.21 -4.25
N TRP A 44 -2.89 -11.03 -5.26
CA TRP A 44 -1.71 -11.02 -6.15
C TRP A 44 -0.40 -11.20 -5.37
N GLY A 45 -0.47 -11.87 -4.22
CA GLY A 45 0.70 -12.18 -3.41
C GLY A 45 1.15 -11.06 -2.48
N HIS A 46 0.34 -10.02 -2.25
CA HIS A 46 0.70 -8.95 -1.32
C HIS A 46 -0.54 -8.36 -0.65
N LEU A 47 -0.32 -7.44 0.28
CA LEU A 47 -1.42 -6.81 1.02
C LEU A 47 -2.09 -5.75 0.16
N VAL A 48 -3.42 -5.79 0.11
CA VAL A 48 -4.23 -4.81 -0.62
C VAL A 48 -5.32 -4.28 0.31
N TYR A 49 -5.50 -2.98 0.28
CA TYR A 49 -6.47 -2.28 1.14
C TYR A 49 -7.47 -1.57 0.27
N ALA A 50 -8.75 -1.75 0.57
CA ALA A 50 -9.83 -1.22 -0.28
C ALA A 50 -10.89 -0.48 0.53
N SER A 51 -11.42 0.56 -0.08
CA SER A 51 -12.59 1.31 0.36
C SER A 51 -13.13 2.01 -0.89
N ASN A 52 -14.31 1.62 -1.34
CA ASN A 52 -14.86 2.08 -2.63
C ASN A 52 -13.87 1.80 -3.78
N GLY A 53 -13.38 0.57 -3.82
CA GLY A 53 -12.33 0.17 -4.74
C GLY A 53 -10.96 0.17 -4.09
N PRO A 54 -9.92 -0.27 -4.80
CA PRO A 54 -8.59 -0.35 -4.22
C PRO A 54 -8.05 1.03 -3.84
N VAL A 55 -7.43 1.11 -2.67
CA VAL A 55 -6.85 2.34 -2.14
C VAL A 55 -5.33 2.28 -2.19
N LEU A 56 -4.76 1.25 -1.56
CA LEU A 56 -3.30 1.13 -1.46
C LEU A 56 -2.88 -0.33 -1.32
N LEU A 57 -1.58 -0.55 -1.53
CA LEU A 57 -0.98 -1.86 -1.34
C LEU A 57 0.32 -1.74 -0.56
N ILE A 58 0.69 -2.85 0.09
CA ILE A 58 2.00 -3.01 0.72
C ILE A 58 2.59 -4.30 0.16
N ARG A 59 3.73 -4.18 -0.53
CA ARG A 59 4.36 -5.32 -1.18
C ARG A 59 5.82 -5.41 -0.78
N ALA A 60 6.18 -6.50 -0.11
CA ALA A 60 7.57 -6.77 0.24
C ALA A 60 8.21 -7.54 -0.89
N GLU A 61 9.27 -6.97 -1.47
CA GLU A 61 10.09 -7.63 -2.48
C GLU A 61 11.45 -7.99 -1.86
N ASP A 62 12.34 -8.61 -2.63
CA ASP A 62 13.58 -9.12 -2.06
C ASP A 62 14.42 -8.05 -1.38
N ASP A 63 14.47 -6.85 -1.95
CA ASP A 63 15.37 -5.80 -1.49
C ASP A 63 14.66 -4.47 -1.22
N ARG A 64 13.33 -4.46 -1.22
CA ARG A 64 12.57 -3.23 -0.99
C ARG A 64 11.14 -3.55 -0.55
N VAL A 65 10.48 -2.56 0.00
CA VAL A 65 9.05 -2.62 0.31
C VAL A 65 8.40 -1.48 -0.48
N LEU A 66 7.33 -1.80 -1.18
CA LEU A 66 6.55 -0.82 -1.91
C LEU A 66 5.30 -0.48 -1.12
N LEU A 67 5.06 0.83 -0.94
CA LEU A 67 3.79 1.36 -0.46
C LEU A 67 3.18 2.08 -1.65
N GLY A 68 2.20 1.45 -2.29
CA GLY A 68 1.63 1.96 -3.52
C GLY A 68 0.20 2.44 -3.33
N PHE A 69 -0.17 3.51 -4.05
CA PHE A 69 -1.50 4.08 -3.97
C PHE A 69 -2.09 4.14 -5.37
N TRP A 70 -3.33 3.66 -5.52
CA TRP A 70 -4.01 3.70 -6.82
C TRP A 70 -4.19 5.12 -7.34
N ARG A 71 -4.35 6.09 -6.43
CA ARG A 71 -4.42 7.50 -6.82
C ARG A 71 -3.18 8.26 -6.34
N GLY A 72 -2.04 7.60 -6.34
CA GLY A 72 -0.80 8.14 -5.79
C GLY A 72 -0.34 9.43 -6.46
N LYS A 73 -0.67 9.63 -7.73
CA LYS A 73 -0.31 10.89 -8.41
C LYS A 73 -0.94 12.10 -7.74
N ARG A 74 -2.09 11.91 -7.08
CA ARG A 74 -2.77 13.00 -6.36
C ARG A 74 -2.19 13.23 -4.97
N LEU A 75 -1.26 12.38 -4.55
CA LEU A 75 -0.68 12.45 -3.21
C LEU A 75 0.75 12.98 -3.20
N LEU A 76 1.27 13.39 -4.35
CA LEU A 76 2.64 13.88 -4.46
C LEU A 76 2.91 15.11 -3.61
N GLY A 77 1.90 15.92 -3.36
CA GLY A 77 2.03 17.08 -2.48
C GLY A 77 2.25 16.71 -1.03
N ILE A 78 1.81 15.51 -0.62
CA ILE A 78 2.01 15.01 0.74
C ILE A 78 3.32 14.25 0.83
N GLU A 79 3.62 13.42 -0.19
CA GLU A 79 4.85 12.62 -0.20
C GLU A 79 5.51 12.71 -1.58
N PRO A 80 6.47 13.65 -1.75
CA PRO A 80 7.11 13.85 -3.06
C PRO A 80 7.94 12.67 -3.54
N ARG A 81 8.30 11.73 -2.66
CA ARG A 81 9.08 10.54 -3.05
C ARG A 81 8.24 9.51 -3.80
N LEU A 82 6.92 9.68 -3.85
CA LEU A 82 6.07 8.78 -4.63
C LEU A 82 6.46 8.87 -6.11
N LYS A 83 6.63 7.70 -6.73
CA LYS A 83 7.00 7.62 -8.14
C LYS A 83 5.80 7.16 -8.96
N PRO A 84 5.28 8.02 -9.83
CA PRO A 84 4.20 7.61 -10.72
C PRO A 84 4.64 6.46 -11.63
N GLY A 85 3.73 5.53 -11.86
CA GLY A 85 4.00 4.38 -12.72
C GLY A 85 2.89 3.37 -12.63
N GLY A 86 2.78 2.53 -13.63
CA GLY A 86 1.73 1.55 -13.70
C GLY A 86 0.47 2.15 -14.29
N LYS A 87 -0.65 1.48 -14.05
CA LYS A 87 -1.95 1.87 -14.59
C LYS A 87 -2.60 2.96 -13.75
N TYR A 88 -3.57 3.61 -14.34
CA TYR A 88 -4.42 4.59 -13.66
C TYR A 88 -3.58 5.76 -13.17
N GLU A 89 -3.82 6.19 -11.96
CA GLU A 89 -3.07 7.28 -11.34
C GLU A 89 -2.06 6.76 -10.32
N MET A 90 -1.60 5.54 -10.49
CA MET A 90 -0.75 4.89 -9.48
C MET A 90 0.58 5.59 -9.29
N ALA A 91 1.02 5.59 -8.05
CA ALA A 91 2.36 5.98 -7.66
C ALA A 91 2.79 5.17 -6.46
N ASN A 92 4.06 4.80 -6.42
CA ASN A 92 4.61 3.94 -5.38
C ASN A 92 5.72 4.64 -4.62
N LEU A 93 5.74 4.44 -3.30
CA LEU A 93 6.87 4.81 -2.48
C LEU A 93 7.75 3.57 -2.33
N GLU A 94 8.97 3.67 -2.81
CA GLU A 94 9.93 2.56 -2.73
C GLU A 94 10.81 2.76 -1.50
N LEU A 95 10.73 1.80 -0.58
CA LEU A 95 11.48 1.87 0.68
C LEU A 95 12.50 0.73 0.70
N ARG A 96 13.78 1.11 0.73
CA ARG A 96 14.87 0.17 0.86
C ARG A 96 15.37 0.16 2.28
N GLU A 97 16.22 -0.79 2.61
CA GLU A 97 16.74 -0.93 3.98
C GLU A 97 17.35 0.39 4.45
N GLY A 98 16.94 0.82 5.66
CA GLY A 98 17.41 2.09 6.22
C GLY A 98 16.53 3.29 5.89
N MET A 99 15.66 3.18 4.88
CA MET A 99 14.73 4.24 4.56
C MET A 99 13.51 4.17 5.45
N THR A 100 12.96 5.31 5.82
CA THR A 100 11.82 5.38 6.72
C THR A 100 10.75 6.32 6.20
N ILE A 101 9.55 6.15 6.74
CA ILE A 101 8.46 7.12 6.60
C ILE A 101 7.77 7.19 7.95
N ALA A 102 7.48 8.40 8.41
CA ALA A 102 6.85 8.58 9.71
C ALA A 102 5.45 7.96 9.73
N PRO A 103 5.07 7.27 10.82
CA PRO A 103 3.71 6.71 10.92
C PRO A 103 2.61 7.73 10.69
N ALA A 104 2.78 8.97 11.18
CA ALA A 104 1.80 10.03 10.95
C ALA A 104 1.65 10.36 9.47
N ALA A 105 2.75 10.31 8.70
CA ALA A 105 2.69 10.55 7.27
C ALA A 105 1.95 9.42 6.55
N VAL A 106 2.18 8.18 6.96
CA VAL A 106 1.45 7.04 6.39
C VAL A 106 -0.04 7.17 6.66
N ARG A 107 -0.42 7.52 7.89
CA ARG A 107 -1.82 7.72 8.24
C ARG A 107 -2.46 8.82 7.40
N ARG A 108 -1.73 9.92 7.21
CA ARG A 108 -2.23 11.04 6.40
C ARG A 108 -2.44 10.64 4.95
N LEU A 109 -1.47 9.93 4.37
CA LEU A 109 -1.57 9.43 3.00
C LEU A 109 -2.76 8.49 2.84
N ALA A 110 -2.94 7.56 3.77
CA ALA A 110 -4.02 6.60 3.70
C ALA A 110 -5.38 7.29 3.86
N ARG A 111 -5.52 8.24 4.79
CA ARG A 111 -6.76 8.99 4.96
C ARG A 111 -7.12 9.76 3.72
N GLU A 112 -6.15 10.43 3.12
CA GLU A 112 -6.37 11.20 1.90
C GLU A 112 -6.76 10.29 0.75
N ALA A 113 -6.11 9.14 0.64
CA ALA A 113 -6.44 8.17 -0.41
C ALA A 113 -7.86 7.62 -0.25
N ILE A 114 -8.27 7.33 0.99
CA ILE A 114 -9.64 6.89 1.27
C ILE A 114 -10.63 7.99 0.86
N ALA A 115 -10.35 9.23 1.25
CA ALA A 115 -11.22 10.37 0.93
C ALA A 115 -11.35 10.57 -0.58
N LEU A 116 -10.28 10.36 -1.33
CA LEU A 116 -10.33 10.46 -2.79
C LEU A 116 -11.26 9.41 -3.39
N ASN A 117 -11.23 8.17 -2.91
CA ASN A 117 -12.16 7.16 -3.38
C ASN A 117 -13.59 7.47 -2.97
N ASP A 118 -13.78 8.05 -1.78
CA ASP A 118 -15.12 8.45 -1.36
C ASP A 118 -15.69 9.52 -2.28
N SER A 119 -14.87 10.46 -2.73
CA SER A 119 -15.31 11.55 -3.60
C SER A 119 -15.42 11.12 -5.05
N LEU A 120 -14.48 10.32 -5.53
CA LEU A 120 -14.32 10.05 -6.97
C LEU A 120 -14.76 8.65 -7.38
N GLY A 121 -14.97 7.75 -6.41
CA GLY A 121 -15.34 6.36 -6.69
C GLY A 121 -14.13 5.48 -6.91
N ASP A 122 -14.38 4.29 -7.45
CA ASP A 122 -13.34 3.29 -7.69
C ASP A 122 -12.35 3.82 -8.75
N PRO A 123 -11.06 3.90 -8.43
CA PRO A 123 -10.08 4.47 -9.38
C PRO A 123 -9.96 3.67 -10.68
N ARG A 124 -10.30 2.38 -10.65
CA ARG A 124 -10.25 1.57 -11.86
C ARG A 124 -11.34 1.97 -12.84
N LEU A 125 -12.44 2.49 -12.36
CA LEU A 125 -13.53 2.96 -13.23
C LEU A 125 -13.18 4.31 -13.84
N ASP A 126 -12.53 5.18 -13.10
CA ASP A 126 -12.09 6.49 -13.61
C ASP A 126 -11.20 6.35 -14.83
N ALA A 127 -10.33 5.33 -14.82
CA ALA A 127 -9.36 5.15 -15.90
C ALA A 127 -9.99 4.87 -17.26
N ARG A 128 -11.29 4.60 -17.31
CA ARG A 128 -11.99 4.28 -18.55
C ARG A 128 -12.67 5.47 -19.17
N ARG A 129 -12.52 6.62 -18.60
CA ARG A 129 -13.11 7.84 -19.12
C ARG A 129 -12.19 8.55 -20.10
#